data_a6846c59ec5d611e90c36a406f0f0360
#
_entry.id   a6846c59ec5d611e90c36a406f0f0360
#
_cell.length_a   1.000
_cell.length_b   1.000
_cell.length_c   1.000
_cell.angle_alpha   90.00
_cell.angle_beta   90.00
_cell.angle_gamma   90.00
#
_symmetry.space_group_name_H-M   'P 1'
#
loop_
_entity.id
_entity.type
_entity.pdbx_description
1 polymer ?
#
loop_
_entity_poly.entity_id
_entity_poly.type
_entity_poly.pdbx_seq_one_letter_code
_entity_poly.pdbx_strand_id
1 'polypeptide(L)'
;HGEDFYLTAPLIGRHSVYTLLRSAAAALCLGFSWAAIFDAFKNSQLQLRITTVQTASGALILDDTYNASPDSTLAALNLLADLDGRKVAVLGDMLELGQYEEDGHQRIGIRAAEVADELVFVGQRTKTSLNAALEVGFPAQKAHWFATPSEATQYLCKTLKNGDIVLIKGSNAMHMDQIVSALEVVAS
;
A
#
# COMPACT_ATOMS: atom_id res chain seq x y z
N HIS A 1 30.49 21.49 2.07
CA HIS A 1 31.13 21.10 3.29
C HIS A 1 31.39 19.62 3.38
N GLY A 2 31.68 18.73 2.68
CA GLY A 2 32.42 17.48 2.59
C GLY A 2 32.39 16.48 3.75
N GLU A 3 31.34 16.46 4.57
CA GLU A 3 31.17 15.41 5.57
C GLU A 3 30.14 14.37 5.08
N ASP A 4 30.55 13.10 5.07
CA ASP A 4 29.68 11.98 4.77
C ASP A 4 29.03 11.45 6.06
N PHE A 5 27.73 11.31 6.05
CA PHE A 5 26.95 10.74 7.16
C PHE A 5 26.30 9.43 6.73
N TYR A 6 26.40 8.43 7.57
CA TYR A 6 25.74 7.13 7.39
C TYR A 6 24.64 6.96 8.43
N LEU A 7 23.40 6.75 7.96
CA LEU A 7 22.23 6.50 8.79
C LEU A 7 21.60 5.17 8.38
N THR A 8 21.43 4.28 9.34
CA THR A 8 20.57 3.09 9.18
C THR A 8 19.22 3.38 9.82
N ALA A 9 18.16 3.37 9.04
CA ALA A 9 16.80 3.53 9.51
C ALA A 9 15.94 2.34 9.07
N PRO A 10 15.02 1.83 9.92
CA PRO A 10 14.13 0.73 9.60
C PRO A 10 13.02 1.23 8.66
N LEU A 11 13.32 1.32 7.36
CA LEU A 11 12.40 1.82 6.35
C LEU A 11 12.11 0.73 5.32
N ILE A 12 10.85 0.64 4.92
CA ILE A 12 10.41 -0.21 3.82
C ILE A 12 10.25 0.64 2.57
N GLY A 13 10.93 0.22 1.49
CA GLY A 13 10.83 0.81 0.17
C GLY A 13 11.70 2.07 -0.05
N ARG A 14 12.22 2.21 -1.25
CA ARG A 14 13.14 3.32 -1.65
C ARG A 14 12.50 4.71 -1.53
N HIS A 15 11.18 4.82 -1.66
CA HIS A 15 10.45 6.09 -1.53
C HIS A 15 10.56 6.71 -0.14
N SER A 16 10.67 5.89 0.91
CA SER A 16 10.83 6.35 2.29
C SER A 16 12.14 7.12 2.50
N VAL A 17 13.18 6.83 1.72
CA VAL A 17 14.46 7.56 1.73
C VAL A 17 14.25 9.03 1.34
N TYR A 18 13.42 9.31 0.33
CA TYR A 18 13.11 10.68 -0.07
C TYR A 18 12.34 11.45 1.00
N THR A 19 11.47 10.78 1.74
CA THR A 19 10.76 11.38 2.88
C THR A 19 11.75 11.78 3.97
N LEU A 20 12.68 10.89 4.33
CA LEU A 20 13.75 11.21 5.30
C LEU A 20 14.61 12.40 4.84
N LEU A 21 15.05 12.39 3.58
CA LEU A 21 15.88 13.47 3.03
C LEU A 21 15.13 14.81 3.05
N ARG A 22 13.86 14.84 2.69
CA ARG A 22 13.04 16.07 2.76
C ARG A 22 12.84 16.55 4.18
N SER A 23 12.57 15.63 5.13
CA SER A 23 12.43 15.96 6.54
C SER A 23 13.75 16.49 7.13
N ALA A 24 14.88 15.87 6.79
CA ALA A 24 16.21 16.34 7.21
C ALA A 24 16.52 17.72 6.64
N ALA A 25 16.24 17.96 5.37
CA ALA A 25 16.45 19.26 4.73
C ALA A 25 15.59 20.35 5.40
N ALA A 26 14.32 20.08 5.67
CA ALA A 26 13.43 21.01 6.36
C ALA A 26 13.93 21.31 7.78
N ALA A 27 14.36 20.30 8.53
CA ALA A 27 14.90 20.47 9.89
C ALA A 27 16.20 21.31 9.89
N LEU A 28 17.08 21.10 8.93
CA LEU A 28 18.29 21.91 8.76
C LEU A 28 17.94 23.38 8.47
N CYS A 29 16.95 23.64 7.61
CA CYS A 29 16.47 25.00 7.34
C CYS A 29 15.89 25.68 8.60
N LEU A 30 15.33 24.90 9.53
CA LEU A 30 14.83 25.36 10.82
C LEU A 30 15.92 25.47 11.89
N GLY A 31 17.20 25.19 11.55
CA GLY A 31 18.34 25.35 12.44
C GLY A 31 18.63 24.15 13.36
N PHE A 32 18.02 22.99 13.13
CA PHE A 32 18.37 21.78 13.88
C PHE A 32 19.75 21.23 13.46
N SER A 33 20.49 20.72 14.43
CA SER A 33 21.78 20.08 14.15
C SER A 33 21.61 18.68 13.55
N TRP A 34 22.59 18.20 12.81
CA TRP A 34 22.61 16.82 12.32
C TRP A 34 22.48 15.78 13.43
N ALA A 35 23.10 16.03 14.59
CA ALA A 35 22.97 15.13 15.75
C ALA A 35 21.51 15.00 16.21
N ALA A 36 20.79 16.12 16.33
CA ALA A 36 19.38 16.11 16.72
C ALA A 36 18.49 15.41 15.68
N ILE A 37 18.78 15.61 14.39
CA ILE A 37 18.03 14.96 13.28
C ILE A 37 18.26 13.45 13.32
N PHE A 38 19.50 12.99 13.49
CA PHE A 38 19.80 11.55 13.56
C PHE A 38 19.21 10.91 14.80
N ASP A 39 19.25 11.58 15.93
CA ASP A 39 18.64 11.09 17.17
C ASP A 39 17.12 10.97 17.02
N ALA A 40 16.47 11.97 16.42
CA ALA A 40 15.06 11.89 16.08
C ALA A 40 14.73 10.73 15.14
N PHE A 41 15.52 10.47 14.11
CA PHE A 41 15.31 9.35 13.19
C PHE A 41 15.56 7.98 13.82
N LYS A 42 16.50 7.87 14.76
CA LYS A 42 16.76 6.62 15.51
C LYS A 42 15.68 6.33 16.53
N ASN A 43 15.21 7.38 17.22
CA ASN A 43 14.25 7.26 18.33
C ASN A 43 12.80 7.39 17.87
N SER A 44 12.55 7.98 16.68
CA SER A 44 11.22 7.91 16.10
C SER A 44 10.92 6.43 15.86
N GLN A 45 9.86 5.93 16.48
CA GLN A 45 9.10 4.86 15.89
C GLN A 45 8.60 5.45 14.56
N LEU A 46 9.47 5.41 13.53
CA LEU A 46 9.06 5.64 12.16
C LEU A 46 7.99 4.57 11.94
N GLN A 47 6.74 4.93 12.16
CA GLN A 47 5.64 4.06 11.86
C GLN A 47 5.80 3.73 10.38
N LEU A 48 6.30 2.53 10.14
CA LEU A 48 6.14 1.91 8.85
C LEU A 48 4.66 2.07 8.57
N ARG A 49 4.32 2.87 7.60
CA ARG A 49 2.93 3.11 7.21
C ARG A 49 2.24 1.80 6.87
N ILE A 50 3.04 0.82 6.46
CA ILE A 50 2.61 -0.55 6.17
C ILE A 50 2.86 -1.38 7.41
N THR A 51 1.82 -1.82 8.05
CA THR A 51 1.87 -2.84 9.11
C THR A 51 1.58 -4.21 8.53
N THR A 52 2.10 -5.25 9.18
CA THR A 52 1.84 -6.62 8.76
C THR A 52 0.89 -7.29 9.75
N VAL A 53 -0.16 -7.92 9.22
CA VAL A 53 -1.18 -8.62 10.00
C VAL A 53 -1.31 -10.05 9.47
N GLN A 54 -1.37 -11.02 10.34
CA GLN A 54 -1.58 -12.41 9.96
C GLN A 54 -3.06 -12.77 10.04
N THR A 55 -3.59 -13.41 9.00
CA THR A 55 -4.98 -13.86 8.95
C THR A 55 -5.16 -15.26 9.55
N ALA A 56 -6.40 -15.62 9.87
CA ALA A 56 -6.75 -16.97 10.31
C ALA A 56 -6.44 -18.05 9.26
N SER A 57 -6.44 -17.70 7.98
CA SER A 57 -6.07 -18.60 6.88
C SER A 57 -4.55 -18.79 6.73
N GLY A 58 -3.72 -18.02 7.45
CA GLY A 58 -2.26 -18.01 7.32
C GLY A 58 -1.74 -17.09 6.21
N ALA A 59 -2.58 -16.25 5.62
CA ALA A 59 -2.14 -15.20 4.72
C ALA A 59 -1.50 -14.04 5.49
N LEU A 60 -0.54 -13.35 4.88
CA LEU A 60 0.09 -12.15 5.42
C LEU A 60 -0.50 -10.90 4.76
N ILE A 61 -1.16 -10.04 5.53
CA ILE A 61 -1.65 -8.75 5.07
C ILE A 61 -0.55 -7.69 5.22
N LEU A 62 -0.36 -6.91 4.19
CA LEU A 62 0.34 -5.63 4.18
C LEU A 62 -0.74 -4.54 4.30
N ASP A 63 -0.95 -4.05 5.50
CA ASP A 63 -1.93 -3.01 5.78
C ASP A 63 -1.33 -1.63 5.48
N ASP A 64 -1.81 -0.99 4.41
CA ASP A 64 -1.51 0.40 4.04
C ASP A 64 -2.81 1.19 3.82
N THR A 65 -3.76 1.01 4.73
CA THR A 65 -5.13 1.55 4.62
C THR A 65 -5.27 3.00 5.07
N TYR A 66 -4.21 3.62 5.59
CA TYR A 66 -4.26 4.98 6.14
C TYR A 66 -4.66 6.02 5.07
N ASN A 67 -4.08 5.95 3.88
CA ASN A 67 -4.42 6.83 2.75
C ASN A 67 -3.85 6.28 1.44
N ALA A 68 -4.36 6.75 0.29
CA ALA A 68 -3.90 6.35 -1.03
C ALA A 68 -3.73 7.54 -1.97
N SER A 69 -2.60 7.56 -2.67
CA SER A 69 -2.33 8.40 -3.84
C SER A 69 -1.65 7.53 -4.90
N PRO A 70 -1.62 7.93 -6.18
CA PRO A 70 -0.97 7.15 -7.22
C PRO A 70 0.46 6.77 -6.88
N ASP A 71 1.28 7.73 -6.41
CA ASP A 71 2.68 7.48 -6.08
C ASP A 71 2.84 6.52 -4.89
N SER A 72 2.04 6.68 -3.84
CA SER A 72 2.11 5.79 -2.67
C SER A 72 1.61 4.39 -3.00
N THR A 73 0.60 4.27 -3.88
CA THR A 73 0.06 2.97 -4.30
C THR A 73 1.03 2.24 -5.23
N LEU A 74 1.70 2.95 -6.15
CA LEU A 74 2.80 2.40 -6.94
C LEU A 74 3.93 1.87 -6.05
N ALA A 75 4.30 2.63 -5.01
CA ALA A 75 5.34 2.21 -4.07
C ALA A 75 4.94 0.94 -3.29
N ALA A 76 3.68 0.84 -2.86
CA ALA A 76 3.17 -0.34 -2.17
C ALA A 76 3.09 -1.57 -3.10
N LEU A 77 2.69 -1.38 -4.36
CA LEU A 77 2.71 -2.45 -5.37
C LEU A 77 4.13 -2.91 -5.69
N ASN A 78 5.11 -2.01 -5.75
CA ASN A 78 6.51 -2.38 -5.93
C ASN A 78 7.04 -3.20 -4.75
N LEU A 79 6.65 -2.84 -3.51
CA LEU A 79 6.97 -3.66 -2.35
C LEU A 79 6.32 -5.04 -2.45
N LEU A 80 5.05 -5.12 -2.86
CA LEU A 80 4.36 -6.40 -3.06
C LEU A 80 5.08 -7.26 -4.11
N ALA A 81 5.61 -6.64 -5.18
CA ALA A 81 6.36 -7.35 -6.23
C ALA A 81 7.61 -8.04 -5.70
N ASP A 82 8.30 -7.43 -4.72
CA ASP A 82 9.57 -7.91 -4.16
C ASP A 82 9.39 -9.07 -3.15
N LEU A 83 8.15 -9.41 -2.77
CA LEU A 83 7.87 -10.46 -1.80
C LEU A 83 7.57 -11.81 -2.49
N ASP A 84 7.93 -12.91 -1.81
CA ASP A 84 7.65 -14.27 -2.28
C ASP A 84 6.27 -14.73 -1.82
N GLY A 85 5.51 -15.38 -2.69
CA GLY A 85 4.18 -15.92 -2.44
C GLY A 85 3.16 -15.51 -3.51
N ARG A 86 1.94 -16.02 -3.42
CA ARG A 86 0.83 -15.58 -4.27
C ARG A 86 0.40 -14.18 -3.82
N LYS A 87 0.40 -13.25 -4.75
CA LYS A 87 0.18 -11.82 -4.52
C LYS A 87 -1.27 -11.45 -4.80
N VAL A 88 -1.94 -10.90 -3.79
CA VAL A 88 -3.30 -10.38 -3.90
C VAL A 88 -3.27 -8.88 -3.65
N ALA A 89 -3.70 -8.07 -4.61
CA ALA A 89 -3.79 -6.62 -4.44
C ALA A 89 -5.25 -6.21 -4.24
N VAL A 90 -5.56 -5.68 -3.05
CA VAL A 90 -6.88 -5.16 -2.66
C VAL A 90 -6.80 -3.64 -2.64
N LEU A 91 -7.34 -3.00 -3.67
CA LEU A 91 -7.15 -1.58 -3.92
C LEU A 91 -8.49 -0.83 -3.89
N GLY A 92 -8.59 0.14 -2.99
CA GLY A 92 -9.73 1.05 -2.88
C GLY A 92 -9.54 2.34 -3.69
N ASP A 93 -10.62 3.12 -3.79
CA ASP A 93 -10.58 4.41 -4.46
C ASP A 93 -9.47 5.30 -3.90
N MET A 94 -8.78 6.00 -4.80
CA MET A 94 -7.91 7.12 -4.48
C MET A 94 -8.71 8.42 -4.66
N LEU A 95 -8.98 9.08 -3.54
CA LEU A 95 -9.78 10.29 -3.49
C LEU A 95 -8.91 11.56 -3.63
N GLU A 96 -9.56 12.69 -3.84
CA GLU A 96 -8.91 14.02 -3.87
C GLU A 96 -7.88 14.23 -4.99
N LEU A 97 -7.95 13.45 -6.07
CA LEU A 97 -7.02 13.56 -7.19
C LEU A 97 -7.41 14.65 -8.21
N GLY A 98 -8.64 15.17 -8.14
CA GLY A 98 -9.14 16.18 -9.07
C GLY A 98 -9.04 15.71 -10.53
N GLN A 99 -8.45 16.52 -11.40
CA GLN A 99 -8.29 16.21 -12.84
C GLN A 99 -7.37 15.01 -13.12
N TYR A 100 -6.60 14.54 -12.15
CA TYR A 100 -5.68 13.40 -12.28
C TYR A 100 -6.32 12.06 -11.85
N GLU A 101 -7.62 12.04 -11.53
CA GLU A 101 -8.30 10.87 -11.00
C GLU A 101 -8.27 9.69 -11.97
N GLU A 102 -8.63 9.94 -13.23
CA GLU A 102 -8.67 8.90 -14.25
C GLU A 102 -7.28 8.36 -14.56
N ASP A 103 -6.30 9.22 -14.84
CA ASP A 103 -4.90 8.84 -15.10
C ASP A 103 -4.30 8.09 -13.92
N GLY A 104 -4.54 8.56 -12.70
CA GLY A 104 -4.05 7.92 -11.49
C GLY A 104 -4.56 6.49 -11.33
N HIS A 105 -5.87 6.28 -11.49
CA HIS A 105 -6.47 4.95 -11.38
C HIS A 105 -6.05 4.03 -12.54
N GLN A 106 -5.93 4.55 -13.76
CA GLN A 106 -5.46 3.79 -14.92
C GLN A 106 -4.04 3.25 -14.70
N ARG A 107 -3.11 4.12 -14.30
CA ARG A 107 -1.71 3.75 -13.99
C ARG A 107 -1.62 2.67 -12.91
N ILE A 108 -2.44 2.78 -11.87
CA ILE A 108 -2.48 1.78 -10.79
C ILE A 108 -3.03 0.45 -11.30
N GLY A 109 -4.07 0.46 -12.13
CA GLY A 109 -4.62 -0.76 -12.73
C GLY A 109 -3.58 -1.53 -13.56
N ILE A 110 -2.85 -0.82 -14.41
CA ILE A 110 -1.76 -1.39 -15.23
C ILE A 110 -0.68 -2.00 -14.32
N ARG A 111 -0.19 -1.23 -13.33
CA ARG A 111 0.86 -1.72 -12.44
C ARG A 111 0.41 -2.90 -11.58
N ALA A 112 -0.82 -2.88 -11.09
CA ALA A 112 -1.37 -3.98 -10.32
C ALA A 112 -1.44 -5.28 -11.14
N ALA A 113 -1.80 -5.18 -12.44
CA ALA A 113 -1.83 -6.31 -13.36
C ALA A 113 -0.44 -6.94 -13.62
N GLU A 114 0.63 -6.14 -13.54
CA GLU A 114 2.00 -6.64 -13.69
C GLU A 114 2.51 -7.37 -12.43
N VAL A 115 1.98 -7.04 -11.26
CA VAL A 115 2.52 -7.47 -9.97
C VAL A 115 1.72 -8.59 -9.34
N ALA A 116 0.39 -8.49 -9.38
CA ALA A 116 -0.47 -9.38 -8.60
C ALA A 116 -0.92 -10.62 -9.38
N ASP A 117 -1.15 -11.71 -8.65
CA ASP A 117 -1.77 -12.92 -9.16
C ASP A 117 -3.30 -12.83 -9.12
N GLU A 118 -3.84 -11.94 -8.27
CA GLU A 118 -5.27 -11.67 -8.14
C GLU A 118 -5.50 -10.20 -7.76
N LEU A 119 -6.51 -9.60 -8.36
CA LEU A 119 -6.89 -8.21 -8.17
C LEU A 119 -8.29 -8.10 -7.57
N VAL A 120 -8.41 -7.28 -6.53
CA VAL A 120 -9.67 -6.94 -5.88
C VAL A 120 -9.77 -5.42 -5.81
N PHE A 121 -10.69 -4.87 -6.57
CA PHE A 121 -10.94 -3.44 -6.62
C PHE A 121 -12.19 -3.07 -5.82
N VAL A 122 -12.12 -2.01 -5.02
CA VAL A 122 -13.19 -1.57 -4.12
C VAL A 122 -13.53 -0.11 -4.37
N GLY A 123 -14.80 0.17 -4.68
CA GLY A 123 -15.29 1.53 -4.93
C GLY A 123 -15.46 1.86 -6.41
N GLN A 124 -16.16 2.97 -6.68
CA GLN A 124 -16.60 3.30 -8.04
C GLN A 124 -15.46 3.75 -8.96
N ARG A 125 -14.46 4.46 -8.42
CA ARG A 125 -13.33 5.00 -9.19
C ARG A 125 -12.37 3.90 -9.62
N THR A 126 -12.22 2.84 -8.82
CA THR A 126 -11.38 1.68 -9.15
C THR A 126 -11.88 0.87 -10.36
N LYS A 127 -13.09 1.14 -10.89
CA LYS A 127 -13.52 0.59 -12.18
C LYS A 127 -12.58 0.98 -13.32
N THR A 128 -12.02 2.19 -13.27
CA THR A 128 -10.98 2.62 -14.21
C THR A 128 -9.74 1.74 -14.09
N SER A 129 -9.32 1.41 -12.86
CA SER A 129 -8.18 0.50 -12.62
C SER A 129 -8.48 -0.91 -13.11
N LEU A 130 -9.68 -1.43 -12.87
CA LEU A 130 -10.11 -2.75 -13.37
C LEU A 130 -10.04 -2.80 -14.90
N ASN A 131 -10.64 -1.80 -15.58
CA ASN A 131 -10.65 -1.76 -17.03
C ASN A 131 -9.22 -1.70 -17.58
N ALA A 132 -8.36 -0.85 -17.02
CA ALA A 132 -6.96 -0.75 -17.43
C ALA A 132 -6.18 -2.05 -17.23
N ALA A 133 -6.43 -2.78 -16.13
CA ALA A 133 -5.83 -4.09 -15.91
C ALA A 133 -6.27 -5.13 -16.95
N LEU A 134 -7.56 -5.13 -17.30
CA LEU A 134 -8.09 -6.04 -18.34
C LEU A 134 -7.56 -5.69 -19.73
N GLU A 135 -7.44 -4.41 -20.07
CA GLU A 135 -6.90 -3.93 -21.34
C GLU A 135 -5.44 -4.35 -21.57
N VAL A 136 -4.63 -4.44 -20.49
CA VAL A 136 -3.26 -4.96 -20.61
C VAL A 136 -3.18 -6.49 -20.53
N GLY A 137 -4.32 -7.18 -20.54
CA GLY A 137 -4.41 -8.64 -20.65
C GLY A 137 -4.46 -9.39 -19.32
N PHE A 138 -4.73 -8.73 -18.21
CA PHE A 138 -4.91 -9.44 -16.94
C PHE A 138 -6.13 -10.38 -17.02
N PRO A 139 -6.04 -11.62 -16.50
CA PRO A 139 -7.13 -12.60 -16.61
C PRO A 139 -8.40 -12.14 -15.90
N ALA A 140 -9.50 -11.99 -16.63
CA ALA A 140 -10.76 -11.46 -16.11
C ALA A 140 -11.32 -12.28 -14.92
N GLN A 141 -11.08 -13.59 -14.90
CA GLN A 141 -11.50 -14.48 -13.79
C GLN A 141 -10.71 -14.27 -12.50
N LYS A 142 -9.63 -13.48 -12.54
CA LYS A 142 -8.78 -13.12 -11.39
C LYS A 142 -8.87 -11.64 -11.02
N ALA A 143 -9.72 -10.89 -11.70
CA ALA A 143 -9.96 -9.48 -11.43
C ALA A 143 -11.41 -9.29 -10.94
N HIS A 144 -11.56 -8.83 -9.72
CA HIS A 144 -12.83 -8.69 -9.04
C HIS A 144 -13.09 -7.24 -8.67
N TRP A 145 -14.35 -6.83 -8.75
CA TRP A 145 -14.77 -5.51 -8.32
C TRP A 145 -15.93 -5.61 -7.32
N PHE A 146 -15.86 -4.81 -6.27
CA PHE A 146 -16.88 -4.71 -5.24
C PHE A 146 -17.22 -3.24 -4.98
N ALA A 147 -18.48 -2.99 -4.64
CA ALA A 147 -18.91 -1.63 -4.34
C ALA A 147 -18.41 -1.18 -2.96
N THR A 148 -18.27 -2.12 -2.02
CA THR A 148 -17.98 -1.83 -0.61
C THR A 148 -16.86 -2.73 -0.05
N PRO A 149 -16.13 -2.26 1.00
CA PRO A 149 -15.18 -3.09 1.73
C PRO A 149 -15.80 -4.37 2.30
N SER A 150 -17.06 -4.32 2.76
CA SER A 150 -17.75 -5.48 3.32
C SER A 150 -17.95 -6.62 2.30
N GLU A 151 -18.30 -6.28 1.05
CA GLU A 151 -18.41 -7.28 -0.03
C GLU A 151 -17.05 -7.90 -0.36
N ALA A 152 -16.01 -7.07 -0.46
CA ALA A 152 -14.64 -7.53 -0.67
C ALA A 152 -14.17 -8.44 0.47
N THR A 153 -14.48 -8.12 1.73
CA THR A 153 -14.18 -8.95 2.90
C THR A 153 -14.81 -10.34 2.77
N GLN A 154 -16.10 -10.42 2.41
CA GLN A 154 -16.78 -11.70 2.24
C GLN A 154 -16.15 -12.59 1.16
N TYR A 155 -15.63 -11.97 0.12
CA TYR A 155 -14.88 -12.65 -0.93
C TYR A 155 -13.53 -13.14 -0.41
N LEU A 156 -12.74 -12.28 0.22
CA LEU A 156 -11.39 -12.57 0.71
C LEU A 156 -11.40 -13.65 1.80
N CYS A 157 -12.39 -13.66 2.70
CA CYS A 157 -12.57 -14.73 3.69
C CYS A 157 -12.68 -16.13 3.08
N LYS A 158 -13.17 -16.25 1.83
CA LYS A 158 -13.36 -17.53 1.14
C LYS A 158 -12.19 -17.92 0.24
N THR A 159 -11.40 -16.95 -0.19
CA THR A 159 -10.41 -17.14 -1.26
C THR A 159 -8.96 -17.09 -0.79
N LEU A 160 -8.68 -16.39 0.33
CA LEU A 160 -7.35 -16.30 0.88
C LEU A 160 -6.87 -17.62 1.46
N LYS A 161 -5.60 -17.93 1.24
CA LYS A 161 -4.94 -19.19 1.62
C LYS A 161 -3.66 -18.91 2.39
N ASN A 162 -3.17 -19.95 3.05
CA ASN A 162 -1.87 -19.90 3.69
C ASN A 162 -0.77 -19.63 2.64
N GLY A 163 0.12 -18.69 2.97
CA GLY A 163 1.20 -18.25 2.10
C GLY A 163 0.83 -17.15 1.10
N ASP A 164 -0.43 -16.68 1.08
CA ASP A 164 -0.80 -15.50 0.31
C ASP A 164 -0.21 -14.24 0.93
N ILE A 165 0.25 -13.31 0.09
CA ILE A 165 0.65 -11.95 0.47
C ILE A 165 -0.39 -11.00 -0.05
N VAL A 166 -1.03 -10.26 0.85
CA VAL A 166 -2.20 -9.42 0.53
C VAL A 166 -1.89 -7.96 0.81
N LEU A 167 -1.81 -7.13 -0.21
CA LEU A 167 -1.75 -5.68 -0.02
C LEU A 167 -3.17 -5.12 0.09
N ILE A 168 -3.48 -4.40 1.16
CA ILE A 168 -4.75 -3.67 1.31
C ILE A 168 -4.46 -2.19 1.40
N LYS A 169 -4.97 -1.41 0.43
CA LYS A 169 -4.73 0.03 0.33
C LYS A 169 -5.91 0.77 -0.28
N GLY A 170 -6.21 1.96 0.26
CA GLY A 170 -7.23 2.87 -0.25
C GLY A 170 -7.17 4.21 0.47
N SER A 171 -7.89 5.21 0.00
CA SER A 171 -8.03 6.47 0.71
C SER A 171 -8.72 6.25 2.06
N ASN A 172 -8.39 7.08 3.06
CA ASN A 172 -8.90 6.95 4.42
C ASN A 172 -10.42 6.83 4.49
N ALA A 173 -11.14 7.67 3.74
CA ALA A 173 -12.60 7.67 3.70
C ALA A 173 -13.22 6.40 3.07
N MET A 174 -12.42 5.51 2.49
CA MET A 174 -12.87 4.21 1.99
C MET A 174 -13.03 3.17 3.10
N HIS A 175 -12.46 3.44 4.29
CA HIS A 175 -12.50 2.53 5.43
C HIS A 175 -12.04 1.11 5.11
N MET A 176 -10.94 1.00 4.33
CA MET A 176 -10.37 -0.29 3.95
C MET A 176 -9.78 -1.05 5.16
N ASP A 177 -9.51 -0.37 6.27
CA ASP A 177 -9.14 -0.92 7.57
C ASP A 177 -10.16 -1.93 8.12
N GLN A 178 -11.43 -1.81 7.73
CA GLN A 178 -12.47 -2.79 8.07
C GLN A 178 -12.19 -4.18 7.49
N ILE A 179 -11.58 -4.24 6.30
CA ILE A 179 -11.16 -5.52 5.69
C ILE A 179 -10.06 -6.15 6.53
N VAL A 180 -9.05 -5.36 6.93
CA VAL A 180 -7.94 -5.83 7.76
C VAL A 180 -8.47 -6.36 9.08
N SER A 181 -9.26 -5.56 9.80
CA SER A 181 -9.83 -5.94 11.10
C SER A 181 -10.69 -7.21 11.04
N ALA A 182 -11.42 -7.43 9.95
CA ALA A 182 -12.25 -8.62 9.79
C ALA A 182 -11.47 -9.89 9.42
N LEU A 183 -10.28 -9.75 8.85
CA LEU A 183 -9.41 -10.87 8.46
C LEU A 183 -8.34 -11.18 9.51
N GLU A 184 -8.08 -10.27 10.43
CA GLU A 184 -7.10 -10.40 11.49
C GLU A 184 -7.46 -11.53 12.46
N VAL A 185 -6.47 -12.31 12.87
CA VAL A 185 -6.64 -13.23 14.01
C VAL A 185 -6.57 -12.41 15.29
N VAL A 186 -7.70 -12.22 15.94
CA VAL A 186 -7.69 -11.71 17.31
C VAL A 186 -7.04 -12.78 18.17
N ALA A 187 -5.82 -12.52 18.62
CA ALA A 187 -5.14 -13.36 19.58
C ALA A 187 -5.98 -13.38 20.86
N SER A 188 -6.65 -14.50 21.11
CA SER A 188 -7.43 -14.76 22.34
C SER A 188 -6.50 -15.17 23.48
#